data_9868badd06d616945728c8ae52d02410
#
_entry.id   9868badd06d616945728c8ae52d02410
#
_cell.length_a   1.000
_cell.length_b   1.000
_cell.length_c   1.000
_cell.angle_alpha   90.00
_cell.angle_beta   90.00
_cell.angle_gamma   90.00
#
_symmetry.space_group_name_H-M   'P 1'
#
loop_
_entity.id
_entity.type
_entity.pdbx_description
1 polymer ?
#
loop_
_entity_poly.entity_id
_entity_poly.type
_entity_poly.pdbx_seq_one_letter_code
_entity_poly.pdbx_strand_id
1 'polypeptide(L)'
;MAKLNWDVDGARKFHAGVSHGVVYPKADGEGYDNGAAWNGLTGVTESPSGAEPTDLWADNMKYARLISGEDYGFTIESYMYPPEFEPCDGLGSPVKGVRIGQQKRKAFGFTWQTKVGTDQDPDAGYIIHVVWNATAKPAEKSHETMNDSPDAETF
;
A
#
# COMPACT_ATOMS: atom_id res chain seq x y z
N MET A 1 -18.52 -35.59 12.78
CA MET A 1 -17.34 -35.01 12.13
C MET A 1 -17.81 -34.17 10.95
N ALA A 2 -17.39 -32.91 10.89
CA ALA A 2 -17.67 -32.08 9.69
C ALA A 2 -16.86 -32.65 8.51
N LYS A 3 -17.51 -32.90 7.38
CA LYS A 3 -16.83 -33.29 6.15
C LYS A 3 -16.15 -32.07 5.58
N LEU A 4 -14.88 -32.16 5.26
CA LEU A 4 -14.17 -31.15 4.47
C LEU A 4 -14.68 -31.24 3.02
N ASN A 5 -15.16 -30.13 2.50
CA ASN A 5 -15.62 -30.05 1.13
C ASN A 5 -14.49 -29.50 0.27
N TRP A 6 -13.91 -30.37 -0.53
CA TRP A 6 -12.99 -30.05 -1.62
C TRP A 6 -13.80 -29.98 -2.91
N ASP A 7 -13.42 -29.16 -3.86
CA ASP A 7 -14.00 -29.12 -5.21
C ASP A 7 -15.51 -28.88 -5.29
N VAL A 8 -16.05 -28.08 -4.38
CA VAL A 8 -17.44 -27.60 -4.47
C VAL A 8 -17.48 -26.40 -5.41
N ASP A 9 -18.46 -26.38 -6.32
CA ASP A 9 -18.70 -25.27 -7.23
C ASP A 9 -18.92 -23.96 -6.45
N GLY A 10 -18.21 -22.89 -6.84
CA GLY A 10 -18.21 -21.60 -6.16
C GLY A 10 -17.33 -21.52 -4.89
N ALA A 11 -16.71 -22.63 -4.47
CA ALA A 11 -15.82 -22.64 -3.30
C ALA A 11 -14.37 -22.25 -3.61
N ARG A 12 -13.95 -22.32 -4.88
CA ARG A 12 -12.60 -21.95 -5.32
C ARG A 12 -12.57 -20.44 -5.52
N LYS A 13 -11.93 -19.74 -4.56
CA LYS A 13 -11.84 -18.28 -4.56
C LYS A 13 -10.42 -17.84 -4.95
N PHE A 14 -10.36 -16.74 -5.66
CA PHE A 14 -9.08 -16.09 -6.01
C PHE A 14 -9.22 -14.58 -5.87
N HIS A 15 -8.09 -13.92 -5.62
CA HIS A 15 -8.00 -12.47 -5.63
C HIS A 15 -7.36 -12.03 -6.94
N ALA A 16 -7.85 -10.94 -7.51
CA ALA A 16 -7.32 -10.38 -8.73
C ALA A 16 -7.46 -8.86 -8.75
N GLY A 17 -6.48 -8.23 -9.39
CA GLY A 17 -6.50 -6.82 -9.69
C GLY A 17 -6.39 -5.91 -8.47
N VAL A 18 -6.05 -4.67 -8.74
CA VAL A 18 -6.05 -3.55 -7.78
C VAL A 18 -6.79 -2.39 -8.42
N SER A 19 -7.61 -1.71 -7.65
CA SER A 19 -8.40 -0.58 -8.15
C SER A 19 -8.89 0.30 -7.01
N HIS A 20 -9.53 1.42 -7.34
CA HIS A 20 -10.20 2.32 -6.40
C HIS A 20 -9.31 2.76 -5.25
N GLY A 21 -8.06 3.15 -5.57
CA GLY A 21 -7.17 3.76 -4.59
C GLY A 21 -7.71 5.09 -4.10
N VAL A 22 -7.61 5.32 -2.80
CA VAL A 22 -7.93 6.61 -2.18
C VAL A 22 -6.87 6.94 -1.15
N VAL A 23 -6.30 8.13 -1.24
CA VAL A 23 -5.37 8.66 -0.24
C VAL A 23 -6.08 9.67 0.66
N TYR A 24 -5.76 9.62 1.94
CA TYR A 24 -6.28 10.50 2.97
C TYR A 24 -5.10 11.17 3.67
N PRO A 25 -4.66 12.36 3.25
CA PRO A 25 -3.62 13.09 3.94
C PRO A 25 -4.03 13.40 5.40
N LYS A 26 -3.09 13.36 6.32
CA LYS A 26 -3.37 13.71 7.71
C LYS A 26 -3.64 15.22 7.81
N ALA A 27 -4.72 15.60 8.46
CA ALA A 27 -5.05 16.99 8.72
C ALA A 27 -4.01 17.65 9.65
N ASP A 28 -3.93 18.97 9.64
CA ASP A 28 -3.02 19.71 10.54
C ASP A 28 -3.49 19.66 12.02
N GLY A 29 -4.71 19.19 12.26
CA GLY A 29 -5.28 18.89 13.58
C GLY A 29 -5.45 17.40 13.84
N GLU A 30 -6.60 17.03 14.41
CA GLU A 30 -6.98 15.64 14.58
C GLU A 30 -7.66 15.11 13.32
N GLY A 31 -7.37 13.85 12.96
CA GLY A 31 -8.02 13.14 11.87
C GLY A 31 -7.30 13.25 10.52
N TYR A 32 -8.07 13.08 9.46
CA TYR A 32 -7.61 13.05 8.07
C TYR A 32 -8.44 14.00 7.23
N ASP A 33 -7.82 14.58 6.22
CA ASP A 33 -8.50 15.37 5.20
C ASP A 33 -9.42 14.49 4.35
N ASN A 34 -10.23 15.13 3.49
CA ASN A 34 -11.07 14.40 2.55
C ASN A 34 -10.22 13.52 1.64
N GLY A 35 -10.72 12.30 1.37
CA GLY A 35 -10.04 11.36 0.49
C GLY A 35 -9.94 11.88 -0.93
N ALA A 36 -8.77 11.71 -1.53
CA ALA A 36 -8.52 11.97 -2.95
C ALA A 36 -8.38 10.66 -3.71
N ALA A 37 -9.06 10.53 -4.84
CA ALA A 37 -9.00 9.34 -5.66
C ALA A 37 -7.60 9.19 -6.29
N TRP A 38 -7.01 8.02 -6.14
CA TRP A 38 -5.73 7.66 -6.75
C TRP A 38 -5.97 6.79 -7.97
N ASN A 39 -6.00 7.41 -9.13
CA ASN A 39 -6.20 6.74 -10.40
C ASN A 39 -4.87 6.21 -10.96
N GLY A 40 -4.96 5.18 -11.79
CA GLY A 40 -3.79 4.62 -12.48
C GLY A 40 -2.94 3.69 -11.62
N LEU A 41 -3.50 3.09 -10.57
CA LEU A 41 -2.83 2.05 -9.80
C LEU A 41 -2.50 0.84 -10.69
N THR A 42 -1.24 0.44 -10.67
CA THR A 42 -0.73 -0.77 -11.34
C THR A 42 -0.49 -1.90 -10.36
N GLY A 43 -0.12 -1.57 -9.12
CA GLY A 43 0.13 -2.54 -8.07
C GLY A 43 0.14 -1.94 -6.67
N VAL A 44 -0.14 -2.79 -5.69
CA VAL A 44 0.12 -2.52 -4.27
C VAL A 44 0.76 -3.78 -3.70
N THR A 45 1.98 -3.65 -3.19
CA THR A 45 2.74 -4.74 -2.61
C THR A 45 2.90 -4.51 -1.12
N GLU A 46 2.42 -5.45 -0.32
CA GLU A 46 2.59 -5.45 1.13
C GLU A 46 3.87 -6.18 1.50
N SER A 47 4.68 -5.58 2.37
CA SER A 47 5.97 -6.12 2.82
C SER A 47 6.13 -5.96 4.34
N PRO A 48 5.37 -6.73 5.13
CA PRO A 48 5.52 -6.72 6.58
C PRO A 48 6.91 -7.25 6.97
N SER A 49 7.48 -6.70 8.04
CA SER A 49 8.76 -7.11 8.60
C SER A 49 8.71 -7.09 10.13
N GLY A 50 9.66 -7.71 10.77
CA GLY A 50 9.69 -7.83 12.22
C GLY A 50 9.04 -9.12 12.72
N ALA A 51 8.58 -9.12 13.95
CA ALA A 51 8.00 -10.27 14.65
C ALA A 51 8.94 -11.52 14.72
N GLU A 52 10.23 -11.33 14.48
CA GLU A 52 11.19 -12.42 14.57
C GLU A 52 11.47 -12.79 16.02
N PRO A 53 11.34 -14.08 16.38
CA PRO A 53 11.61 -14.52 17.74
C PRO A 53 13.12 -14.62 17.97
N THR A 54 13.61 -13.98 19.03
CA THR A 54 14.98 -14.12 19.52
C THR A 54 14.98 -14.97 20.77
N ASP A 55 15.70 -16.09 20.74
CA ASP A 55 15.82 -16.98 21.88
C ASP A 55 17.00 -16.56 22.78
N LEU A 56 16.72 -16.32 24.04
CA LEU A 56 17.71 -16.08 25.08
C LEU A 56 18.09 -17.41 25.74
N TRP A 57 19.38 -17.64 25.90
CA TRP A 57 19.94 -18.84 26.52
C TRP A 57 20.66 -18.46 27.80
N ALA A 58 20.38 -19.17 28.89
CA ALA A 58 21.09 -19.08 30.17
C ALA A 58 21.09 -20.45 30.84
N ASP A 59 22.08 -20.72 31.67
CA ASP A 59 22.21 -21.99 32.42
C ASP A 59 22.12 -23.25 31.53
N ASN A 60 22.66 -23.17 30.31
CA ASN A 60 22.62 -24.23 29.28
C ASN A 60 21.21 -24.65 28.85
N MET A 61 20.23 -23.80 29.04
CA MET A 61 18.84 -23.98 28.58
C MET A 61 18.27 -22.73 27.94
N LYS A 62 17.19 -22.91 27.18
CA LYS A 62 16.44 -21.81 26.62
C LYS A 62 15.73 -21.08 27.77
N TYR A 63 16.20 -19.89 28.09
CA TYR A 63 15.71 -19.10 29.23
C TYR A 63 14.43 -18.31 28.90
N ALA A 64 14.39 -17.66 27.72
CA ALA A 64 13.23 -16.89 27.27
C ALA A 64 13.22 -16.76 25.76
N ARG A 65 12.04 -16.40 25.21
CA ARG A 65 11.87 -16.02 23.81
C ARG A 65 11.30 -14.61 23.78
N LEU A 66 12.00 -13.70 23.12
CA LEU A 66 11.54 -12.35 22.86
C LEU A 66 11.03 -12.28 21.43
N ILE A 67 9.91 -11.60 21.22
CA ILE A 67 9.36 -11.31 19.89
C ILE A 67 9.42 -9.81 19.70
N SER A 68 10.09 -9.34 18.65
CA SER A 68 10.13 -7.94 18.25
C SER A 68 8.77 -7.48 17.75
N GLY A 69 8.53 -6.16 17.76
CA GLY A 69 7.35 -5.59 17.13
C GLY A 69 7.32 -5.87 15.63
N GLU A 70 6.13 -5.95 15.08
CA GLU A 70 5.91 -6.02 13.64
C GLU A 70 5.91 -4.60 13.05
N ASP A 71 6.57 -4.43 11.90
CA ASP A 71 6.56 -3.21 11.12
C ASP A 71 5.90 -3.50 9.78
N TYR A 72 4.91 -2.67 9.39
CA TYR A 72 4.14 -2.87 8.19
C TYR A 72 4.58 -1.90 7.10
N GLY A 73 5.28 -2.45 6.10
CA GLY A 73 5.66 -1.74 4.90
C GLY A 73 4.74 -2.06 3.73
N PHE A 74 4.55 -1.11 2.83
CA PHE A 74 3.87 -1.34 1.56
C PHE A 74 4.40 -0.41 0.47
N THR A 75 4.29 -0.84 -0.77
CA THR A 75 4.68 -0.08 -1.96
C THR A 75 3.46 0.09 -2.84
N ILE A 76 3.23 1.33 -3.27
CA ILE A 76 2.19 1.67 -4.24
C ILE A 76 2.88 1.91 -5.57
N GLU A 77 2.39 1.25 -6.62
CA GLU A 77 2.84 1.46 -7.99
C GLU A 77 1.69 2.05 -8.81
N SER A 78 1.97 3.15 -9.50
CA SER A 78 0.96 3.85 -10.29
C SER A 78 1.60 4.64 -11.43
N TYR A 79 0.83 4.95 -12.46
CA TYR A 79 1.29 5.84 -13.53
C TYR A 79 1.33 7.31 -13.08
N MET A 80 0.52 7.70 -12.12
CA MET A 80 0.48 9.05 -11.57
C MET A 80 -0.11 9.02 -10.16
N TYR A 81 0.30 9.96 -9.33
CA TYR A 81 -0.30 10.18 -8.00
C TYR A 81 -1.12 11.49 -7.97
N PRO A 82 -2.15 11.58 -7.12
CA PRO A 82 -2.96 12.78 -7.02
C PRO A 82 -2.18 13.93 -6.36
N PRO A 83 -2.48 15.21 -6.71
CA PRO A 83 -1.80 16.37 -6.12
C PRO A 83 -1.89 16.43 -4.59
N GLU A 84 -2.95 15.88 -4.02
CA GLU A 84 -3.17 15.81 -2.57
C GLU A 84 -2.12 14.94 -1.85
N PHE A 85 -1.46 14.05 -2.57
CA PHE A 85 -0.36 13.24 -2.03
C PHE A 85 0.97 14.01 -1.93
N GLU A 86 1.15 15.10 -2.68
CA GLU A 86 2.41 15.86 -2.72
C GLU A 86 2.95 16.23 -1.33
N PRO A 87 2.15 16.72 -0.36
CA PRO A 87 2.63 16.98 0.99
C PRO A 87 3.09 15.74 1.74
N CYS A 88 2.54 14.57 1.40
CA CYS A 88 2.94 13.29 1.98
C CYS A 88 4.28 12.80 1.42
N ASP A 89 4.59 13.12 0.15
CA ASP A 89 5.89 12.87 -0.49
C ASP A 89 6.95 13.93 -0.14
N GLY A 90 6.60 14.95 0.64
CA GLY A 90 7.51 16.02 1.04
C GLY A 90 7.72 17.08 -0.03
N LEU A 91 6.75 17.29 -0.90
CA LEU A 91 6.70 18.38 -1.86
C LEU A 91 5.90 19.55 -1.28
N GLY A 92 6.47 20.74 -1.39
CA GLY A 92 5.77 21.98 -1.04
C GLY A 92 4.79 22.40 -2.13
N SER A 93 3.80 23.21 -1.75
CA SER A 93 2.86 23.79 -2.71
C SER A 93 3.60 24.59 -3.78
N PRO A 94 3.19 24.50 -5.05
CA PRO A 94 3.86 25.19 -6.13
C PRO A 94 3.70 26.71 -5.99
N VAL A 95 4.81 27.44 -6.05
CA VAL A 95 4.82 28.90 -6.08
C VAL A 95 5.38 29.35 -7.43
N LYS A 96 4.57 30.00 -8.23
CA LYS A 96 4.94 30.45 -9.60
C LYS A 96 5.54 29.33 -10.47
N GLY A 97 5.02 28.11 -10.34
CA GLY A 97 5.48 26.95 -11.10
C GLY A 97 6.72 26.25 -10.53
N VAL A 98 7.31 26.77 -9.46
CA VAL A 98 8.43 26.13 -8.77
C VAL A 98 7.95 25.33 -7.58
N ARG A 99 8.38 24.09 -7.47
CA ARG A 99 8.11 23.21 -6.32
C ARG A 99 9.41 22.99 -5.55
N ILE A 100 9.32 23.03 -4.23
CA ILE A 100 10.45 22.78 -3.34
C ILE A 100 10.23 21.40 -2.70
N GLY A 101 11.15 20.50 -2.93
CA GLY A 101 11.18 19.18 -2.32
C GLY A 101 11.81 19.18 -0.93
N GLN A 102 11.95 17.99 -0.34
CA GLN A 102 12.59 17.74 0.96
C GLN A 102 11.90 18.46 2.14
N GLN A 103 10.61 18.73 2.01
CA GLN A 103 9.80 19.27 3.09
C GLN A 103 9.42 18.17 4.09
N LYS A 104 8.94 18.59 5.26
CA LYS A 104 8.41 17.64 6.26
C LYS A 104 7.23 16.87 5.67
N ARG A 105 7.34 15.55 5.65
CA ARG A 105 6.29 14.68 5.15
C ARG A 105 5.11 14.62 6.11
N LYS A 106 3.91 14.69 5.56
CA LYS A 106 2.68 14.38 6.29
C LYS A 106 2.44 12.88 6.27
N ALA A 107 1.91 12.34 7.36
CA ALA A 107 1.38 10.99 7.37
C ALA A 107 0.09 10.94 6.55
N PHE A 108 -0.29 9.77 6.09
CA PHE A 108 -1.52 9.57 5.31
C PHE A 108 -2.17 8.23 5.61
N GLY A 109 -3.44 8.12 5.29
CA GLY A 109 -4.15 6.87 5.15
C GLY A 109 -4.27 6.49 3.68
N PHE A 110 -4.32 5.21 3.38
CA PHE A 110 -4.50 4.71 2.03
C PHE A 110 -5.45 3.54 2.02
N THR A 111 -6.37 3.54 1.06
CA THR A 111 -7.29 2.42 0.84
C THR A 111 -7.24 2.00 -0.61
N TRP A 112 -7.39 0.71 -0.85
CA TRP A 112 -7.53 0.17 -2.20
C TRP A 112 -8.45 -1.04 -2.18
N GLN A 113 -8.89 -1.43 -3.35
CA GLN A 113 -9.81 -2.53 -3.55
C GLN A 113 -9.16 -3.62 -4.40
N THR A 114 -9.34 -4.87 -3.98
CA THR A 114 -9.05 -6.05 -4.79
C THR A 114 -10.35 -6.80 -5.09
N LYS A 115 -10.46 -7.38 -6.28
CA LYS A 115 -11.60 -8.22 -6.66
C LYS A 115 -11.45 -9.62 -6.07
N VAL A 116 -12.58 -10.21 -5.72
CA VAL A 116 -12.69 -11.62 -5.35
C VAL A 116 -13.52 -12.31 -6.41
N GLY A 117 -12.93 -13.25 -7.10
CA GLY A 117 -13.63 -14.12 -8.03
C GLY A 117 -13.78 -15.53 -7.47
N THR A 118 -14.70 -16.27 -8.06
CA THR A 118 -14.87 -17.70 -7.86
C THR A 118 -14.79 -18.42 -9.21
N ASP A 119 -14.71 -19.74 -9.19
CA ASP A 119 -14.76 -20.58 -10.39
C ASP A 119 -16.07 -20.44 -11.18
N GLN A 120 -17.14 -19.94 -10.55
CA GLN A 120 -18.44 -19.73 -11.19
C GLN A 120 -18.68 -18.26 -11.57
N ASP A 121 -18.13 -17.33 -10.82
CA ASP A 121 -18.32 -15.90 -11.02
C ASP A 121 -16.99 -15.14 -10.78
N PRO A 122 -16.39 -14.57 -11.84
CA PRO A 122 -15.16 -13.81 -11.73
C PRO A 122 -15.32 -12.46 -10.97
N ASP A 123 -16.54 -11.99 -10.79
CA ASP A 123 -16.87 -10.73 -10.11
C ASP A 123 -17.74 -10.96 -8.84
N ALA A 124 -17.49 -12.05 -8.11
CA ALA A 124 -18.28 -12.45 -6.94
C ALA A 124 -18.24 -11.42 -5.78
N GLY A 125 -17.20 -10.59 -5.71
CA GLY A 125 -17.09 -9.60 -4.65
C GLY A 125 -15.79 -8.80 -4.70
N TYR A 126 -15.54 -8.07 -3.62
CA TYR A 126 -14.32 -7.29 -3.46
C TYR A 126 -13.88 -7.24 -1.99
N ILE A 127 -12.60 -6.95 -1.79
CA ILE A 127 -12.03 -6.67 -0.48
C ILE A 127 -11.49 -5.24 -0.51
N ILE A 128 -11.81 -4.46 0.51
CA ILE A 128 -11.22 -3.15 0.74
C ILE A 128 -10.11 -3.32 1.77
N HIS A 129 -8.92 -2.91 1.37
CA HIS A 129 -7.75 -2.83 2.24
C HIS A 129 -7.60 -1.41 2.77
N VAL A 130 -7.18 -1.28 4.01
CA VAL A 130 -7.06 0.01 4.69
C VAL A 130 -5.76 0.07 5.47
N VAL A 131 -4.96 1.10 5.23
CA VAL A 131 -3.75 1.41 5.98
C VAL A 131 -3.84 2.82 6.52
N TRP A 132 -3.57 3.01 7.81
CA TRP A 132 -3.61 4.30 8.45
C TRP A 132 -2.23 4.72 8.97
N ASN A 133 -2.02 6.04 9.04
CA ASN A 133 -0.83 6.66 9.60
C ASN A 133 0.49 6.19 8.96
N ALA A 134 0.46 5.94 7.66
CA ALA A 134 1.64 5.63 6.88
C ALA A 134 2.46 6.90 6.62
N THR A 135 3.77 6.72 6.44
CA THR A 135 4.69 7.79 6.04
C THR A 135 5.43 7.37 4.79
N ALA A 136 5.39 8.20 3.76
CA ALA A 136 6.09 7.92 2.53
C ALA A 136 7.62 7.99 2.72
N LYS A 137 8.33 7.05 2.13
CA LYS A 137 9.80 7.13 1.95
C LYS A 137 10.11 7.90 0.67
N PRO A 138 11.32 8.50 0.54
CA PRO A 138 11.76 9.05 -0.73
C PRO A 138 11.71 7.97 -1.81
N ALA A 139 10.94 8.20 -2.87
CA ALA A 139 10.88 7.31 -4.02
C ALA A 139 11.92 7.75 -5.06
N GLU A 140 12.53 6.78 -5.71
CA GLU A 140 13.34 7.00 -6.90
C GLU A 140 12.41 7.30 -8.07
N LYS A 141 12.70 8.35 -8.83
CA LYS A 141 11.95 8.74 -10.04
C LYS A 141 12.92 8.76 -11.19
N SER A 142 12.66 7.99 -12.22
CA SER A 142 13.40 8.04 -13.48
C SER A 142 12.53 8.67 -14.57
N HIS A 143 13.17 9.36 -15.50
CA HIS A 143 12.51 9.95 -16.65
C HIS A 143 13.29 9.58 -17.88
N GLU A 144 12.61 8.99 -18.86
CA GLU A 144 13.21 8.53 -20.10
C GLU A 144 12.68 9.32 -21.29
N THR A 145 13.46 9.34 -22.37
CA THR A 145 13.03 9.97 -23.61
C THR A 145 11.98 9.09 -24.29
N MET A 146 10.85 9.69 -24.64
CA MET A 146 9.83 9.02 -25.45
C MET A 146 10.37 8.64 -26.82
N ASN A 147 10.13 7.42 -27.22
CA ASN A 147 10.49 6.85 -28.54
C ASN A 147 9.24 6.56 -29.37
N ASP A 148 9.40 5.87 -30.51
CA ASP A 148 8.29 5.49 -31.40
C ASP A 148 7.28 4.52 -30.77
N SER A 149 7.64 3.88 -29.65
CA SER A 149 6.75 3.06 -28.83
C SER A 149 6.60 3.73 -27.46
N PRO A 150 5.66 4.66 -27.30
CA PRO A 150 5.48 5.37 -26.05
C PRO A 150 5.08 4.38 -24.96
N ASP A 151 5.89 4.32 -23.90
CA ASP A 151 5.61 3.58 -22.69
C ASP A 151 5.32 4.55 -21.54
N ALA A 152 4.40 4.21 -20.67
CA ALA A 152 4.07 5.03 -19.51
C ALA A 152 5.01 4.71 -18.36
N GLU A 153 5.68 5.73 -17.84
CA GLU A 153 6.47 5.59 -16.63
C GLU A 153 5.58 5.24 -15.43
N THR A 154 6.07 4.36 -14.55
CA THR A 154 5.43 4.04 -13.27
C THR A 154 6.19 4.69 -12.11
N PHE A 155 5.46 5.16 -11.12
CA PHE A 155 5.95 5.79 -9.91
C PHE A 155 5.65 4.96 -8.68
#